data_8426e99a35eb715a1dcb889dd03ba031
#
_entry.id   8426e99a35eb715a1dcb889dd03ba031
#
_cell.length_a   1.000
_cell.length_b   1.000
_cell.length_c   1.000
_cell.angle_alpha   90.00
_cell.angle_beta   90.00
_cell.angle_gamma   90.00
#
_symmetry.space_group_name_H-M   'P 1'
#
loop_
_entity.id
_entity.type
_entity.pdbx_description
1 polymer ?
#
loop_
_entity_poly.entity_id
_entity_poly.type
_entity_poly.pdbx_seq_one_letter_code
_entity_poly.pdbx_strand_id
1 'polypeptide(L)'
;SLAGGKDLAVGSRLELARWLVDGTNPLTARVIVNRFWYQYFGRGLVRTLEDFGSQGEMPTHPQLLDWLAVEFIESGWDVKAMQRLIVTSATYQQSSAVSQGQLAADPENLLLARAPRLRLQAEMVRDQALAISGMLVGTIGGPSVKPYQPEGLWKEIASQVYVRDDAEKLYRRSLYTFWKRTVPPPVMMTFDASSRETCVLSRSRTNTPLQALALLNDVTFVEAARVLATEMIN
;
A
#
# COMPACT_ATOMS: atom_id res chain seq x y z
N SER A 1 24.45 -15.12 -14.84
CA SER A 1 25.19 -13.87 -14.59
C SER A 1 24.35 -12.69 -15.03
N LEU A 2 23.79 -11.95 -14.07
CA LEU A 2 22.94 -10.77 -14.29
C LEU A 2 23.71 -9.50 -14.67
N ALA A 3 25.00 -9.61 -14.86
CA ALA A 3 25.83 -8.52 -15.33
C ALA A 3 26.60 -8.99 -16.54
N GLY A 4 26.34 -8.43 -17.68
CA GLY A 4 27.36 -8.39 -18.74
C GLY A 4 28.60 -7.80 -18.12
N GLY A 5 29.61 -8.62 -17.84
CA GLY A 5 30.80 -8.43 -17.05
C GLY A 5 31.56 -7.10 -17.16
N LYS A 6 30.99 -6.04 -16.65
CA LYS A 6 31.73 -4.88 -16.20
C LYS A 6 31.77 -4.94 -14.68
N ASP A 7 32.93 -5.25 -14.11
CA ASP A 7 33.21 -5.00 -12.70
C ASP A 7 32.87 -3.54 -12.41
N LEU A 8 31.73 -3.32 -11.75
CA LEU A 8 31.37 -2.01 -11.23
C LEU A 8 32.30 -1.71 -10.07
N ALA A 9 33.43 -1.09 -10.37
CA ALA A 9 34.26 -0.45 -9.35
C ALA A 9 33.47 0.76 -8.82
N VAL A 10 32.51 0.49 -7.91
CA VAL A 10 31.74 1.53 -7.24
C VAL A 10 32.66 2.16 -6.19
N GLY A 11 33.39 3.20 -6.58
CA GLY A 11 34.31 3.91 -5.70
C GLY A 11 33.62 4.96 -4.82
N SER A 12 32.37 5.37 -5.14
CA SER A 12 31.66 6.41 -4.41
C SER A 12 30.14 6.17 -4.34
N ARG A 13 29.49 6.79 -3.34
CA ARG A 13 28.01 6.78 -3.22
C ARG A 13 27.31 7.37 -4.46
N LEU A 14 27.94 8.34 -5.10
CA LEU A 14 27.38 8.98 -6.30
C LEU A 14 27.38 8.02 -7.49
N GLU A 15 28.44 7.24 -7.67
CA GLU A 15 28.50 6.23 -8.74
C GLU A 15 27.46 5.13 -8.52
N LEU A 16 27.29 4.66 -7.28
CA LEU A 16 26.22 3.73 -6.93
C LEU A 16 24.84 4.32 -7.25
N ALA A 17 24.60 5.57 -6.85
CA ALA A 17 23.32 6.23 -7.12
C ALA A 17 23.05 6.36 -8.63
N ARG A 18 24.04 6.75 -9.42
CA ARG A 18 23.92 6.82 -10.88
C ARG A 18 23.64 5.46 -11.50
N TRP A 19 24.34 4.42 -11.04
CA TRP A 19 24.10 3.06 -11.54
C TRP A 19 22.71 2.54 -11.20
N LEU A 20 22.18 2.85 -10.01
CA LEU A 20 20.83 2.42 -9.62
C LEU A 20 19.74 2.99 -10.54
N VAL A 21 19.91 4.19 -11.07
CA VAL A 21 18.94 4.84 -11.97
C VAL A 21 19.35 4.80 -13.44
N ASP A 22 20.43 4.11 -13.76
CA ASP A 22 20.88 3.92 -15.14
C ASP A 22 19.87 3.07 -15.91
N GLY A 23 19.50 3.50 -17.11
CA GLY A 23 18.55 2.76 -17.96
C GLY A 23 19.01 1.35 -18.35
N THR A 24 20.31 1.05 -18.20
CA THR A 24 20.88 -0.29 -18.41
C THR A 24 20.82 -1.18 -17.18
N ASN A 25 20.44 -0.63 -16.01
CA ASN A 25 20.26 -1.44 -14.80
C ASN A 25 19.06 -2.37 -14.98
N PRO A 26 19.26 -3.71 -14.93
CA PRO A 26 18.19 -4.66 -15.25
C PRO A 26 17.14 -4.82 -14.14
N LEU A 27 17.41 -4.33 -12.94
CA LEU A 27 16.59 -4.66 -11.76
C LEU A 27 15.77 -3.51 -11.22
N THR A 28 16.33 -2.31 -11.09
CA THR A 28 15.68 -1.23 -10.31
C THR A 28 14.26 -0.94 -10.80
N ALA A 29 14.07 -0.72 -12.10
CA ALA A 29 12.74 -0.44 -12.66
C ALA A 29 11.80 -1.63 -12.52
N ARG A 30 12.25 -2.87 -12.82
CA ARG A 30 11.44 -4.08 -12.67
C ARG A 30 10.97 -4.29 -11.24
N VAL A 31 11.85 -4.13 -10.26
CA VAL A 31 11.51 -4.26 -8.83
C VAL A 31 10.45 -3.25 -8.40
N ILE A 32 10.62 -1.98 -8.78
CA ILE A 32 9.68 -0.91 -8.41
C ILE A 32 8.32 -1.10 -9.07
N VAL A 33 8.29 -1.38 -10.36
CA VAL A 33 7.05 -1.63 -11.11
C VAL A 33 6.33 -2.87 -10.58
N ASN A 34 7.04 -3.93 -10.24
CA ASN A 34 6.47 -5.12 -9.61
C ASN A 34 5.82 -4.81 -8.26
N ARG A 35 6.41 -3.91 -7.47
CA ARG A 35 5.82 -3.44 -6.20
C ARG A 35 4.58 -2.58 -6.42
N PHE A 36 4.55 -1.72 -7.45
CA PHE A 36 3.34 -1.01 -7.83
C PHE A 36 2.25 -1.98 -8.25
N TRP A 37 2.56 -2.95 -9.10
CA TRP A 37 1.64 -4.01 -9.50
C TRP A 37 1.05 -4.75 -8.30
N TYR A 38 1.90 -5.17 -7.36
CA TYR A 38 1.46 -5.81 -6.11
C TYR A 38 0.45 -4.99 -5.32
N GLN A 39 0.59 -3.67 -5.26
CA GLN A 39 -0.36 -2.82 -4.51
C GLN A 39 -1.79 -2.93 -5.07
N TYR A 40 -1.92 -3.04 -6.39
CA TYR A 40 -3.21 -3.06 -7.08
C TYR A 40 -3.77 -4.46 -7.28
N PHE A 41 -2.91 -5.45 -7.50
CA PHE A 41 -3.33 -6.83 -7.80
C PHE A 41 -3.16 -7.78 -6.61
N GLY A 42 -2.51 -7.36 -5.52
CA GLY A 42 -2.29 -8.17 -4.32
C GLY A 42 -1.21 -9.23 -4.46
N ARG A 43 -0.71 -9.42 -5.67
CA ARG A 43 0.42 -10.29 -6.03
C ARG A 43 1.27 -9.56 -7.06
N GLY A 44 2.59 -9.65 -6.95
CA GLY A 44 3.51 -9.17 -7.99
C GLY A 44 3.49 -10.08 -9.21
N LEU A 45 3.92 -9.55 -10.36
CA LEU A 45 4.26 -10.38 -11.54
C LEU A 45 5.38 -11.37 -11.18
N VAL A 46 6.33 -10.93 -10.34
CA VAL A 46 7.23 -11.77 -9.57
C VAL A 46 6.70 -11.83 -8.15
N ARG A 47 6.40 -13.04 -7.65
CA ARG A 47 5.78 -13.20 -6.33
C ARG A 47 6.73 -12.84 -5.18
N THR A 48 8.00 -13.19 -5.32
CA THR A 48 9.06 -12.88 -4.36
C THR A 48 9.46 -11.40 -4.48
N LEU A 49 8.71 -10.49 -3.81
CA LEU A 49 8.92 -9.04 -3.90
C LEU A 49 10.29 -8.59 -3.39
N GLU A 50 10.89 -9.36 -2.51
CA GLU A 50 12.19 -9.15 -1.88
C GLU A 50 13.36 -9.78 -2.63
N ASP A 51 13.08 -10.71 -3.53
CA ASP A 51 14.11 -11.46 -4.23
C ASP A 51 13.81 -11.60 -5.73
N PHE A 52 14.63 -10.93 -6.53
CA PHE A 52 14.67 -11.01 -7.99
C PHE A 52 15.93 -11.75 -8.48
N GLY A 53 16.65 -12.39 -7.58
CA GLY A 53 17.86 -13.15 -7.86
C GLY A 53 17.58 -14.62 -8.14
N SER A 54 18.60 -15.43 -7.97
CA SER A 54 18.57 -16.87 -8.29
C SER A 54 17.66 -17.68 -7.36
N GLN A 55 17.28 -17.16 -6.21
CA GLN A 55 16.35 -17.77 -5.26
C GLN A 55 14.92 -17.28 -5.44
N GLY A 56 14.72 -16.23 -6.26
CA GLY A 56 13.41 -15.66 -6.55
C GLY A 56 12.61 -16.49 -7.56
N GLU A 57 11.30 -16.26 -7.57
CA GLU A 57 10.42 -16.87 -8.59
C GLU A 57 10.54 -16.15 -9.92
N MET A 58 10.29 -16.90 -10.99
CA MET A 58 10.18 -16.31 -12.33
C MET A 58 8.90 -15.50 -12.47
N PRO A 59 8.92 -14.40 -13.23
CA PRO A 59 7.71 -13.61 -13.47
C PRO A 59 6.66 -14.42 -14.23
N THR A 60 5.39 -14.27 -13.83
CA THR A 60 4.25 -14.90 -14.54
C THR A 60 4.09 -14.35 -15.96
N HIS A 61 4.40 -13.07 -16.15
CA HIS A 61 4.30 -12.36 -17.43
C HIS A 61 5.60 -11.56 -17.67
N PRO A 62 6.68 -12.20 -18.11
CA PRO A 62 7.98 -11.54 -18.26
C PRO A 62 7.95 -10.37 -19.25
N GLN A 63 7.28 -10.51 -20.37
CA GLN A 63 7.17 -9.44 -21.37
C GLN A 63 6.42 -8.21 -20.83
N LEU A 64 5.37 -8.43 -20.03
CA LEU A 64 4.64 -7.34 -19.39
C LEU A 64 5.50 -6.61 -18.36
N LEU A 65 6.24 -7.35 -17.55
CA LEU A 65 7.15 -6.76 -16.55
C LEU A 65 8.23 -5.92 -17.24
N ASP A 66 8.80 -6.43 -18.33
CA ASP A 66 9.83 -5.73 -19.08
C ASP A 66 9.29 -4.47 -19.75
N TRP A 67 8.12 -4.56 -20.37
CA TRP A 67 7.47 -3.42 -21.00
C TRP A 67 7.15 -2.31 -19.99
N LEU A 68 6.54 -2.67 -18.85
CA LEU A 68 6.26 -1.70 -17.79
C LEU A 68 7.53 -1.06 -17.22
N ALA A 69 8.62 -1.82 -17.12
CA ALA A 69 9.90 -1.29 -16.63
C ALA A 69 10.50 -0.27 -17.62
N VAL A 70 10.45 -0.55 -18.90
CA VAL A 70 10.90 0.37 -19.97
C VAL A 70 10.05 1.65 -19.95
N GLU A 71 8.71 1.50 -19.96
CA GLU A 71 7.77 2.63 -19.90
C GLU A 71 8.03 3.53 -18.68
N PHE A 72 8.35 2.93 -17.52
CA PHE A 72 8.65 3.67 -16.32
C PHE A 72 9.95 4.47 -16.44
N ILE A 73 10.99 3.92 -17.06
CA ILE A 73 12.24 4.62 -17.34
C ILE A 73 12.02 5.76 -18.33
N GLU A 74 11.35 5.48 -19.46
CA GLU A 74 11.12 6.44 -20.55
C GLU A 74 10.21 7.61 -20.13
N SER A 75 9.27 7.38 -19.19
CA SER A 75 8.47 8.44 -18.58
C SER A 75 9.25 9.34 -17.62
N GLY A 76 10.56 9.13 -17.45
CA GLY A 76 11.38 9.86 -16.47
C GLY A 76 11.09 9.45 -15.02
N TRP A 77 10.74 8.20 -14.79
CA TRP A 77 10.38 7.67 -13.47
C TRP A 77 9.11 8.30 -12.89
N ASP A 78 8.13 8.64 -13.73
CA ASP A 78 6.87 9.23 -13.29
C ASP A 78 5.97 8.17 -12.63
N VAL A 79 5.99 8.18 -11.30
CA VAL A 79 5.20 7.26 -10.47
C VAL A 79 3.69 7.42 -10.71
N LYS A 80 3.22 8.67 -10.90
CA LYS A 80 1.78 8.92 -11.10
C LYS A 80 1.31 8.46 -12.47
N ALA A 81 2.13 8.67 -13.50
CA ALA A 81 1.84 8.14 -14.84
C ALA A 81 1.77 6.62 -14.83
N MET A 82 2.73 5.94 -14.19
CA MET A 82 2.73 4.49 -14.06
C MET A 82 1.51 3.96 -13.28
N GLN A 83 1.15 4.57 -12.16
CA GLN A 83 -0.06 4.19 -11.43
C GLN A 83 -1.32 4.39 -12.26
N ARG A 84 -1.43 5.50 -12.98
CA ARG A 84 -2.55 5.76 -13.90
C ARG A 84 -2.62 4.69 -14.98
N LEU A 85 -1.50 4.33 -15.60
CA LEU A 85 -1.41 3.29 -16.62
C LEU A 85 -1.97 1.95 -16.11
N ILE A 86 -1.59 1.56 -14.90
CA ILE A 86 -2.06 0.32 -14.27
C ILE A 86 -3.57 0.37 -14.02
N VAL A 87 -4.10 1.42 -13.37
CA VAL A 87 -5.51 1.45 -12.95
C VAL A 87 -6.47 1.72 -14.10
N THR A 88 -6.00 2.29 -15.22
CA THR A 88 -6.81 2.48 -16.43
C THR A 88 -6.71 1.30 -17.39
N SER A 89 -5.88 0.29 -17.11
CA SER A 89 -5.76 -0.89 -17.95
C SER A 89 -7.05 -1.73 -17.94
N ALA A 90 -7.35 -2.38 -19.06
CA ALA A 90 -8.47 -3.30 -19.14
C ALA A 90 -8.35 -4.45 -18.12
N THR A 91 -7.12 -4.88 -17.82
CA THR A 91 -6.82 -5.91 -16.82
C THR A 91 -7.27 -5.50 -15.40
N TYR A 92 -7.05 -4.25 -15.02
CA TYR A 92 -7.47 -3.76 -13.71
C TYR A 92 -8.99 -3.51 -13.64
N GLN A 93 -9.58 -3.08 -14.74
CA GLN A 93 -11.02 -2.74 -14.81
C GLN A 93 -11.93 -3.95 -15.02
N GLN A 94 -11.41 -5.16 -15.07
CA GLN A 94 -12.20 -6.38 -15.18
C GLN A 94 -13.16 -6.55 -13.99
N SER A 95 -14.25 -7.29 -14.21
CA SER A 95 -15.10 -7.75 -13.12
C SER A 95 -14.34 -8.71 -12.19
N SER A 96 -14.61 -8.63 -10.90
CA SER A 96 -14.13 -9.62 -9.92
C SER A 96 -15.05 -10.85 -9.81
N ALA A 97 -16.14 -10.88 -10.55
CA ALA A 97 -17.01 -12.06 -10.61
C ALA A 97 -16.27 -13.23 -11.27
N VAL A 98 -16.45 -14.42 -10.73
CA VAL A 98 -15.77 -15.62 -11.18
C VAL A 98 -16.70 -16.83 -11.06
N SER A 99 -16.74 -17.67 -12.09
CA SER A 99 -17.42 -18.95 -12.03
C SER A 99 -16.58 -20.00 -11.26
N GLN A 100 -17.22 -21.06 -10.77
CA GLN A 100 -16.50 -22.15 -10.12
C GLN A 100 -15.47 -22.81 -11.04
N GLY A 101 -15.78 -22.95 -12.34
CA GLY A 101 -14.86 -23.52 -13.31
C GLY A 101 -13.60 -22.65 -13.52
N GLN A 102 -13.77 -21.33 -13.61
CA GLN A 102 -12.65 -20.40 -13.69
C GLN A 102 -11.80 -20.38 -12.42
N LEU A 103 -12.45 -20.46 -11.26
CA LEU A 103 -11.75 -20.52 -9.99
C LEU A 103 -10.94 -21.80 -9.83
N ALA A 104 -11.49 -22.92 -10.31
CA ALA A 104 -10.80 -24.22 -10.27
C ALA A 104 -9.61 -24.27 -11.26
N ALA A 105 -9.75 -23.62 -12.44
CA ALA A 105 -8.70 -23.57 -13.46
C ALA A 105 -7.53 -22.64 -13.09
N ASP A 106 -7.81 -21.51 -12.45
CA ASP A 106 -6.80 -20.53 -12.04
C ASP A 106 -7.15 -19.93 -10.66
N PRO A 107 -6.95 -20.70 -9.57
CA PRO A 107 -7.31 -20.25 -8.23
C PRO A 107 -6.59 -18.97 -7.80
N GLU A 108 -5.34 -18.84 -8.16
CA GLU A 108 -4.48 -17.71 -7.78
C GLU A 108 -4.55 -16.51 -8.75
N ASN A 109 -5.39 -16.59 -9.78
CA ASN A 109 -5.52 -15.58 -10.83
C ASN A 109 -4.18 -15.23 -11.50
N LEU A 110 -3.38 -16.23 -11.80
CA LEU A 110 -2.08 -16.05 -12.45
C LEU A 110 -2.21 -15.53 -13.88
N LEU A 111 -3.31 -15.89 -14.54
CA LEU A 111 -3.61 -15.48 -15.93
C LEU A 111 -4.26 -14.09 -15.99
N LEU A 112 -4.47 -13.42 -14.85
CA LEU A 112 -5.08 -12.08 -14.76
C LEU A 112 -6.45 -12.02 -15.46
N ALA A 113 -7.23 -13.11 -15.38
CA ALA A 113 -8.52 -13.24 -16.05
C ALA A 113 -9.69 -12.57 -15.30
N ARG A 114 -9.45 -12.00 -14.14
CA ARG A 114 -10.43 -11.29 -13.30
C ARG A 114 -9.77 -10.21 -12.46
N ALA A 115 -10.53 -9.22 -11.99
CA ALA A 115 -10.05 -8.27 -11.00
C ALA A 115 -9.81 -8.96 -9.65
N PRO A 116 -8.79 -8.55 -8.89
CA PRO A 116 -8.55 -9.07 -7.55
C PRO A 116 -9.60 -8.57 -6.55
N ARG A 117 -9.89 -9.37 -5.54
CA ARG A 117 -10.66 -8.96 -4.36
C ARG A 117 -9.72 -8.77 -3.18
N LEU A 118 -9.34 -7.53 -2.93
CA LEU A 118 -8.36 -7.20 -1.92
C LEU A 118 -8.96 -6.30 -0.84
N ARG A 119 -8.70 -6.64 0.42
CA ARG A 119 -8.92 -5.69 1.51
C ARG A 119 -7.88 -4.57 1.40
N LEU A 120 -8.34 -3.33 1.53
CA LEU A 120 -7.46 -2.16 1.56
C LEU A 120 -6.52 -2.23 2.78
N GLN A 121 -5.37 -1.58 2.67
CA GLN A 121 -4.44 -1.42 3.80
C GLN A 121 -5.05 -0.51 4.88
N ALA A 122 -4.59 -0.63 6.12
CA ALA A 122 -5.12 0.08 7.27
C ALA A 122 -5.30 1.59 7.04
N GLU A 123 -4.28 2.22 6.49
CA GLU A 123 -4.28 3.65 6.20
C GLU A 123 -5.35 4.01 5.17
N MET A 124 -5.54 3.16 4.16
CA MET A 124 -6.51 3.37 3.09
C MET A 124 -7.96 3.13 3.57
N VAL A 125 -8.18 2.18 4.48
CA VAL A 125 -9.51 1.93 5.07
C VAL A 125 -10.01 3.19 5.77
N ARG A 126 -9.17 3.82 6.60
CA ARG A 126 -9.52 5.05 7.30
C ARG A 126 -9.67 6.23 6.34
N ASP A 127 -8.72 6.41 5.43
CA ASP A 127 -8.73 7.54 4.49
C ASP A 127 -9.94 7.46 3.54
N GLN A 128 -10.36 6.24 3.15
CA GLN A 128 -11.55 6.03 2.34
C GLN A 128 -12.83 6.45 3.09
N ALA A 129 -12.97 6.07 4.36
CA ALA A 129 -14.12 6.45 5.16
C ALA A 129 -14.23 7.98 5.29
N LEU A 130 -13.11 8.64 5.57
CA LEU A 130 -13.04 10.10 5.65
C LEU A 130 -13.29 10.78 4.29
N ALA A 131 -12.80 10.21 3.19
CA ALA A 131 -12.98 10.77 1.85
C ALA A 131 -14.44 10.68 1.39
N ILE A 132 -15.09 9.52 1.60
CA ILE A 132 -16.49 9.32 1.19
C ILE A 132 -17.44 10.22 2.00
N SER A 133 -17.15 10.45 3.28
CA SER A 133 -17.92 11.34 4.14
C SER A 133 -17.58 12.84 3.98
N GLY A 134 -16.69 13.21 3.05
CA GLY A 134 -16.27 14.60 2.88
C GLY A 134 -15.38 15.16 3.99
N MET A 135 -15.02 14.36 4.99
CA MET A 135 -14.25 14.80 6.16
C MET A 135 -12.74 14.83 5.94
N LEU A 136 -12.23 14.20 4.85
CA LEU A 136 -10.78 14.06 4.64
C LEU A 136 -10.10 15.40 4.40
N VAL A 137 -9.13 15.73 5.24
CA VAL A 137 -8.27 16.91 5.08
C VAL A 137 -7.07 16.56 4.21
N GLY A 138 -7.02 17.12 3.00
CA GLY A 138 -6.02 16.84 1.96
C GLY A 138 -4.67 17.56 2.10
N THR A 139 -4.46 18.36 3.15
CA THR A 139 -3.22 19.14 3.36
C THR A 139 -1.99 18.25 3.34
N ILE A 140 -1.02 18.59 2.46
CA ILE A 140 0.24 17.87 2.30
C ILE A 140 1.34 18.52 3.15
N GLY A 141 2.18 17.68 3.78
CA GLY A 141 3.29 18.15 4.62
C GLY A 141 2.88 18.54 6.04
N GLY A 142 3.79 19.15 6.77
CA GLY A 142 3.58 19.53 8.17
C GLY A 142 3.81 18.39 9.19
N PRO A 143 3.58 18.67 10.48
CA PRO A 143 3.81 17.72 11.56
C PRO A 143 2.81 16.58 11.53
N SER A 144 3.17 15.47 12.21
CA SER A 144 2.24 14.37 12.49
C SER A 144 1.07 14.82 13.37
N VAL A 145 -0.05 14.11 13.24
CA VAL A 145 -1.29 14.37 13.96
C VAL A 145 -1.67 13.20 14.86
N LYS A 146 -2.42 13.49 15.90
CA LYS A 146 -2.88 12.54 16.92
C LYS A 146 -4.40 12.39 16.85
N PRO A 147 -4.93 11.50 15.98
CA PRO A 147 -6.37 11.23 15.89
C PRO A 147 -6.89 10.51 17.14
N TYR A 148 -8.14 10.08 17.10
CA TYR A 148 -8.75 9.32 18.19
C TYR A 148 -7.96 8.06 18.54
N GLN A 149 -7.80 7.81 19.83
CA GLN A 149 -7.32 6.56 20.41
C GLN A 149 -8.06 6.30 21.73
N PRO A 150 -8.18 5.02 22.18
CA PRO A 150 -8.77 4.71 23.47
C PRO A 150 -8.08 5.44 24.63
N GLU A 151 -8.87 5.94 25.54
CA GLU A 151 -8.35 6.62 26.74
C GLU A 151 -7.58 5.63 27.64
N GLY A 152 -6.57 6.12 28.33
CA GLY A 152 -5.78 5.32 29.26
C GLY A 152 -4.67 4.48 28.64
N LEU A 153 -4.78 4.10 27.37
CA LEU A 153 -3.85 3.18 26.70
C LEU A 153 -2.38 3.58 26.85
N TRP A 154 -2.06 4.85 26.71
CA TRP A 154 -0.68 5.34 26.83
C TRP A 154 -0.17 5.37 28.28
N LYS A 155 -1.07 5.57 29.25
CA LYS A 155 -0.71 5.49 30.67
C LYS A 155 -0.29 4.10 31.07
N GLU A 156 -1.04 3.09 30.64
CA GLU A 156 -0.80 1.69 30.99
C GLU A 156 0.51 1.16 30.39
N ILE A 157 0.82 1.53 29.14
CA ILE A 157 1.96 0.95 28.41
C ILE A 157 3.22 1.81 28.52
N ALA A 158 3.09 3.13 28.56
CA ALA A 158 4.22 4.05 28.39
C ALA A 158 4.35 5.13 29.46
N SER A 159 3.52 5.11 30.49
CA SER A 159 3.47 6.14 31.57
C SER A 159 3.38 7.58 31.03
N GLN A 160 2.74 7.75 29.87
CA GLN A 160 2.58 9.02 29.18
C GLN A 160 1.11 9.30 28.90
N VAL A 161 0.78 10.57 28.70
CA VAL A 161 -0.56 10.99 28.33
C VAL A 161 -0.62 11.20 26.82
N TYR A 162 -1.59 10.58 26.17
CA TYR A 162 -1.93 10.88 24.79
C TYR A 162 -2.83 12.11 24.76
N VAL A 163 -2.30 13.20 24.24
CA VAL A 163 -3.10 14.41 24.01
C VAL A 163 -3.57 14.36 22.54
N ARG A 164 -4.86 14.10 22.38
CA ARG A 164 -5.50 14.08 21.08
C ARG A 164 -5.49 15.49 20.47
N ASP A 165 -5.28 15.57 19.17
CA ASP A 165 -5.49 16.82 18.43
C ASP A 165 -6.99 17.13 18.30
N ASP A 166 -7.32 18.30 17.80
CA ASP A 166 -8.65 18.83 17.61
C ASP A 166 -8.92 19.25 16.15
N ALA A 167 -10.18 19.55 15.84
CA ALA A 167 -10.66 20.07 14.57
C ALA A 167 -10.13 19.27 13.36
N GLU A 168 -9.72 19.97 12.32
CA GLU A 168 -9.26 19.38 11.05
C GLU A 168 -8.08 18.41 11.19
N LYS A 169 -7.25 18.55 12.21
CA LYS A 169 -6.12 17.66 12.45
C LYS A 169 -6.55 16.21 12.67
N LEU A 170 -7.72 15.98 13.24
CA LEU A 170 -8.30 14.65 13.46
C LEU A 170 -8.52 13.90 12.15
N TYR A 171 -8.76 14.61 11.06
CA TYR A 171 -9.22 14.06 9.79
C TYR A 171 -8.17 14.12 8.68
N ARG A 172 -6.93 14.43 9.02
CA ARG A 172 -5.82 14.36 8.07
C ARG A 172 -5.58 12.92 7.61
N ARG A 173 -4.98 12.78 6.42
CA ARG A 173 -4.59 11.49 5.85
C ARG A 173 -3.82 10.65 6.87
N SER A 174 -4.10 9.38 6.90
CA SER A 174 -3.49 8.40 7.82
C SER A 174 -1.96 8.34 7.74
N LEU A 175 -1.39 8.76 6.59
CA LEU A 175 0.06 8.95 6.42
C LEU A 175 0.68 9.85 7.50
N TYR A 176 -0.07 10.83 7.98
CA TYR A 176 0.38 11.80 8.99
C TYR A 176 0.08 11.39 10.42
N THR A 177 -0.56 10.24 10.65
CA THR A 177 -0.84 9.76 12.01
C THR A 177 0.45 9.54 12.79
N PHE A 178 0.52 10.13 13.98
CA PHE A 178 1.64 9.95 14.89
C PHE A 178 1.78 8.48 15.28
N TRP A 179 2.97 7.94 15.13
CA TRP A 179 3.28 6.54 15.38
C TRP A 179 4.33 6.41 16.49
N LYS A 180 3.92 5.86 17.61
CA LYS A 180 4.84 5.44 18.66
C LYS A 180 4.99 3.92 18.61
N ARG A 181 6.21 3.39 18.42
CA ARG A 181 6.44 1.95 18.26
C ARG A 181 5.93 1.12 19.43
N THR A 182 6.14 1.62 20.66
CA THR A 182 5.68 0.95 21.89
C THR A 182 4.17 0.97 22.06
N VAL A 183 3.46 1.93 21.47
CA VAL A 183 2.00 2.09 21.53
C VAL A 183 1.50 2.51 20.14
N PRO A 184 1.52 1.61 19.16
CA PRO A 184 1.03 1.93 17.81
C PRO A 184 -0.49 2.16 17.84
N PRO A 185 -1.05 2.89 16.85
CA PRO A 185 -2.49 3.14 16.76
C PRO A 185 -3.28 1.82 16.68
N PRO A 186 -4.15 1.50 17.67
CA PRO A 186 -4.78 0.18 17.77
C PRO A 186 -5.59 -0.22 16.55
N VAL A 187 -6.39 0.70 16.02
CA VAL A 187 -7.22 0.44 14.83
C VAL A 187 -6.37 0.11 13.61
N MET A 188 -5.25 0.81 13.42
CA MET A 188 -4.33 0.50 12.32
C MET A 188 -3.71 -0.89 12.48
N MET A 189 -3.33 -1.26 13.71
CA MET A 189 -2.81 -2.60 14.00
C MET A 189 -3.87 -3.68 13.75
N THR A 190 -5.13 -3.42 14.11
CA THR A 190 -6.26 -4.31 13.81
C THR A 190 -6.42 -4.57 12.30
N PHE A 191 -6.06 -3.60 11.47
CA PHE A 191 -6.06 -3.73 10.00
C PHE A 191 -4.69 -4.07 9.40
N ASP A 192 -3.85 -4.76 10.15
CA ASP A 192 -2.54 -5.27 9.71
C ASP A 192 -1.54 -4.17 9.27
N ALA A 193 -1.57 -3.00 9.88
CA ALA A 193 -0.52 -2.02 9.67
C ALA A 193 0.84 -2.56 10.14
N SER A 194 1.92 -2.22 9.45
CA SER A 194 3.25 -2.65 9.86
C SER A 194 3.66 -2.03 11.20
N SER A 195 4.35 -2.80 12.05
CA SER A 195 4.87 -2.33 13.35
C SER A 195 5.91 -1.21 13.23
N ARG A 196 6.52 -1.07 12.04
CA ARG A 196 7.65 -0.17 11.75
C ARG A 196 8.95 -0.54 12.50
N GLU A 197 9.05 -1.76 13.00
CA GLU A 197 10.28 -2.28 13.61
C GLU A 197 11.20 -2.93 12.58
N THR A 198 10.63 -3.54 11.57
CA THR A 198 11.34 -4.20 10.47
C THR A 198 10.84 -3.67 9.12
N CYS A 199 11.72 -3.78 8.10
CA CYS A 199 11.29 -3.52 6.72
C CYS A 199 10.36 -4.63 6.25
N VAL A 200 9.16 -4.24 5.79
CA VAL A 200 8.13 -5.16 5.29
C VAL A 200 7.75 -4.74 3.87
N LEU A 201 7.95 -5.62 2.91
CA LEU A 201 7.55 -5.41 1.51
C LEU A 201 6.14 -5.90 1.25
N SER A 202 5.76 -7.02 1.87
CA SER A 202 4.42 -7.60 1.79
C SER A 202 3.75 -7.54 3.16
N ARG A 203 2.65 -6.80 3.27
CA ARG A 203 1.85 -6.74 4.49
C ARG A 203 0.82 -7.86 4.50
N SER A 204 0.57 -8.43 5.67
CA SER A 204 -0.58 -9.34 5.88
C SER A 204 -1.88 -8.64 5.52
N ARG A 205 -2.87 -9.41 5.07
CA ARG A 205 -4.23 -8.95 4.79
C ARG A 205 -5.21 -9.97 5.37
N THR A 206 -5.44 -9.85 6.67
CA THR A 206 -6.38 -10.73 7.38
C THR A 206 -7.80 -10.19 7.29
N ASN A 207 -8.78 -11.05 7.48
CA ASN A 207 -10.18 -10.68 7.68
C ASN A 207 -10.63 -11.29 9.01
N THR A 208 -10.79 -10.46 10.02
CA THR A 208 -11.11 -10.90 11.37
C THR A 208 -12.40 -10.27 11.89
N PRO A 209 -13.14 -10.92 12.81
CA PRO A 209 -14.29 -10.31 13.46
C PRO A 209 -13.96 -8.99 14.16
N LEU A 210 -12.75 -8.88 14.69
CA LEU A 210 -12.28 -7.65 15.35
C LEU A 210 -12.21 -6.46 14.39
N GLN A 211 -11.86 -6.68 13.12
CA GLN A 211 -11.89 -5.63 12.09
C GLN A 211 -13.32 -5.15 11.82
N ALA A 212 -14.29 -6.06 11.73
CA ALA A 212 -15.69 -5.69 11.60
C ALA A 212 -16.19 -4.90 12.82
N LEU A 213 -15.81 -5.34 14.03
CA LEU A 213 -16.15 -4.65 15.27
C LEU A 213 -15.54 -3.23 15.30
N ALA A 214 -14.29 -3.07 14.85
CA ALA A 214 -13.63 -1.77 14.76
C ALA A 214 -14.37 -0.82 13.81
N LEU A 215 -14.81 -1.28 12.63
CA LEU A 215 -15.58 -0.47 11.69
C LEU A 215 -16.92 0.00 12.27
N LEU A 216 -17.53 -0.79 13.16
CA LEU A 216 -18.83 -0.47 13.76
C LEU A 216 -18.73 0.42 15.01
N ASN A 217 -17.59 0.45 15.69
CA ASN A 217 -17.48 1.08 17.02
C ASN A 217 -16.38 2.14 17.13
N ASP A 218 -15.37 2.16 16.26
CA ASP A 218 -14.34 3.20 16.34
C ASP A 218 -14.93 4.58 16.01
N VAL A 219 -14.56 5.56 16.81
CA VAL A 219 -15.10 6.93 16.75
C VAL A 219 -14.98 7.52 15.35
N THR A 220 -13.85 7.33 14.67
CA THR A 220 -13.63 7.88 13.33
C THR A 220 -14.62 7.31 12.30
N PHE A 221 -14.86 5.99 12.34
CA PHE A 221 -15.79 5.36 11.39
C PHE A 221 -17.25 5.70 11.69
N VAL A 222 -17.62 5.77 12.96
CA VAL A 222 -18.97 6.17 13.38
C VAL A 222 -19.25 7.62 12.99
N GLU A 223 -18.29 8.54 13.21
CA GLU A 223 -18.43 9.93 12.76
C GLU A 223 -18.56 10.04 11.25
N ALA A 224 -17.68 9.36 10.49
CA ALA A 224 -17.74 9.35 9.03
C ALA A 224 -19.09 8.82 8.51
N ALA A 225 -19.59 7.73 9.09
CA ALA A 225 -20.90 7.18 8.74
C ALA A 225 -22.05 8.15 9.05
N ARG A 226 -22.00 8.84 10.20
CA ARG A 226 -23.01 9.84 10.57
C ARG A 226 -23.01 11.02 9.61
N VAL A 227 -21.85 11.56 9.25
CA VAL A 227 -21.74 12.69 8.32
C VAL A 227 -22.28 12.27 6.95
N LEU A 228 -21.85 11.12 6.43
CA LEU A 228 -22.33 10.59 5.16
C LEU A 228 -23.86 10.41 5.16
N ALA A 229 -24.44 9.83 6.22
CA ALA A 229 -25.88 9.67 6.34
C ALA A 229 -26.62 11.01 6.33
N THR A 230 -26.06 12.04 6.97
CA THR A 230 -26.65 13.40 6.96
C THR A 230 -26.64 13.99 5.55
N GLU A 231 -25.55 13.83 4.80
CA GLU A 231 -25.47 14.31 3.42
C GLU A 231 -26.41 13.57 2.47
N MET A 232 -26.69 12.29 2.71
CA MET A 232 -27.61 11.50 1.88
C MET A 232 -29.09 11.81 2.15
N ILE A 233 -29.43 12.36 3.31
CA ILE A 233 -30.79 12.70 3.70
C ILE A 233 -31.16 14.13 3.24
N ASN A 234 -30.22 15.03 3.11
CA ASN A 234 -30.41 16.40 2.62
C ASN A 234 -30.34 16.46 1.09
#